data_657910a53f86432d7e897a439d9f58d0
#
_entry.id   657910a53f86432d7e897a439d9f58d0
#
_cell.length_a   1.000
_cell.length_b   1.000
_cell.length_c   1.000
_cell.angle_alpha   90.00
_cell.angle_beta   90.00
_cell.angle_gamma   90.00
#
_symmetry.space_group_name_H-M   'P 1'
#
loop_
_entity.id
_entity.type
_entity.pdbx_description
1 polymer ?
#
loop_
_entity_poly.entity_id
_entity_poly.type
_entity_poly.pdbx_seq_one_letter_code
_entity_poly.pdbx_strand_id
1 'polypeptide(L)'
;MLDLITFLFGEVRTATGISTNQSKAYKINDVTSGIIKFKNNIQGSIQLSFNGSENRDEMVIVCSNGTLKFSLMTNDNLTVIKDDKTYEISFEDIEHVQMPYIKRIVDTLLGKDDFDTTGIYGLRTQELIETFDNSTTIEY
;
A
#
# COMPACT_ATOMS: atom_id res chain seq x y z
N MET A 1 -3.10 -0.16 2.66
CA MET A 1 -2.33 0.22 1.46
C MET A 1 -0.95 0.79 1.81
N LEU A 2 -0.80 1.89 2.55
CA LEU A 2 0.50 2.48 2.87
C LEU A 2 1.41 1.52 3.65
N ASP A 3 0.87 0.77 4.59
CA ASP A 3 1.58 -0.28 5.30
C ASP A 3 2.12 -1.37 4.36
N LEU A 4 1.31 -1.83 3.39
CA LEU A 4 1.74 -2.82 2.40
C LEU A 4 2.91 -2.31 1.55
N ILE A 5 2.90 -1.06 1.09
CA ILE A 5 4.00 -0.54 0.28
C ILE A 5 5.30 -0.38 1.09
N THR A 6 5.21 -0.02 2.37
CA THR A 6 6.39 0.00 3.24
C THR A 6 6.90 -1.40 3.55
N PHE A 7 6.01 -2.38 3.68
CA PHE A 7 6.38 -3.80 3.80
C PHE A 7 7.11 -4.32 2.55
N LEU A 8 6.59 -4.00 1.36
CA LEU A 8 7.15 -4.48 0.09
C LEU A 8 8.47 -3.78 -0.29
N PHE A 9 8.57 -2.47 -0.06
CA PHE A 9 9.67 -1.66 -0.57
C PHE A 9 10.64 -1.15 0.51
N GLY A 10 10.33 -1.39 1.78
CA GLY A 10 11.19 -1.02 2.90
C GLY A 10 10.98 0.41 3.39
N GLU A 11 12.01 0.97 4.02
CA GLU A 11 11.93 2.26 4.69
C GLU A 11 11.81 3.43 3.70
N VAL A 12 10.91 4.34 4.03
CA VAL A 12 10.75 5.61 3.30
C VAL A 12 11.92 6.52 3.59
N ARG A 13 12.42 7.20 2.57
CA ARG A 13 13.40 8.28 2.68
C ARG A 13 12.73 9.64 2.63
N THR A 14 11.85 9.85 1.66
CA THR A 14 11.15 11.12 1.46
C THR A 14 9.74 10.83 0.98
N ALA A 15 8.77 11.53 1.50
CA ALA A 15 7.40 11.51 1.00
C ALA A 15 6.85 12.95 0.92
N THR A 16 6.02 13.21 -0.08
CA THR A 16 5.28 14.45 -0.24
C THR A 16 3.92 14.17 -0.85
N GLY A 17 2.92 14.93 -0.47
CA GLY A 17 1.57 14.77 -0.99
C GLY A 17 0.74 16.03 -0.94
N ILE A 18 -0.42 15.95 -1.56
CA ILE A 18 -1.45 16.98 -1.55
C ILE A 18 -2.78 16.30 -1.32
N SER A 19 -3.53 16.77 -0.33
CA SER A 19 -4.90 16.32 -0.06
C SER A 19 -5.86 17.49 -0.16
N THR A 20 -7.05 17.23 -0.72
CA THR A 20 -8.09 18.25 -0.92
C THR A 20 -9.48 17.64 -0.71
N ASN A 21 -10.41 18.48 -0.25
CA ASN A 21 -11.83 18.16 -0.23
C ASN A 21 -12.47 18.74 -1.50
N GLN A 22 -12.59 17.93 -2.54
CA GLN A 22 -13.13 18.36 -3.83
C GLN A 22 -14.66 18.27 -3.90
N SER A 23 -15.25 17.20 -3.37
CA SER A 23 -16.70 17.01 -3.42
C SER A 23 -17.47 17.94 -2.49
N LYS A 24 -16.81 18.38 -1.39
CA LYS A 24 -17.43 19.18 -0.30
C LYS A 24 -18.67 18.50 0.33
N ALA A 25 -18.81 17.19 0.14
CA ALA A 25 -19.91 16.42 0.71
C ALA A 25 -19.79 16.28 2.24
N TYR A 26 -18.56 16.35 2.76
CA TYR A 26 -18.20 16.30 4.19
C TYR A 26 -16.97 17.19 4.45
N LYS A 27 -16.51 17.25 5.70
CA LYS A 27 -15.43 18.19 6.11
C LYS A 27 -14.01 17.61 6.03
N ILE A 28 -13.83 16.40 5.51
CA ILE A 28 -12.51 15.75 5.38
C ILE A 28 -12.07 15.74 3.91
N ASN A 29 -10.76 15.57 3.68
CA ASN A 29 -10.21 15.41 2.34
C ASN A 29 -10.72 14.12 1.69
N ASP A 30 -11.03 14.19 0.40
CA ASP A 30 -11.57 13.07 -0.39
C ASP A 30 -10.74 12.74 -1.63
N VAL A 31 -9.70 13.53 -1.90
CA VAL A 31 -8.71 13.28 -2.93
C VAL A 31 -7.32 13.49 -2.36
N THR A 32 -6.44 12.51 -2.56
CA THR A 32 -5.04 12.56 -2.12
C THR A 32 -4.13 12.09 -3.25
N SER A 33 -3.09 12.88 -3.54
CA SER A 33 -2.01 12.51 -4.45
C SER A 33 -0.68 12.59 -3.71
N GLY A 34 0.18 11.60 -3.88
CA GLY A 34 1.46 11.56 -3.18
C GLY A 34 2.57 10.91 -4.00
N ILE A 35 3.80 11.25 -3.63
CA ILE A 35 5.03 10.65 -4.15
C ILE A 35 5.85 10.17 -2.98
N ILE A 36 6.40 8.97 -3.08
CA ILE A 36 7.25 8.35 -2.06
C ILE A 36 8.56 7.92 -2.71
N LYS A 37 9.67 8.22 -2.04
CA LYS A 37 11.00 7.68 -2.36
C LYS A 37 11.47 6.84 -1.19
N PHE A 38 11.87 5.60 -1.46
CA PHE A 38 12.40 4.66 -0.47
C PHE A 38 13.93 4.78 -0.35
N LYS A 39 14.51 4.31 0.77
CA LYS A 39 15.96 4.33 1.00
C LYS A 39 16.76 3.50 -0.01
N ASN A 40 16.16 2.50 -0.61
CA ASN A 40 16.71 1.68 -1.69
C ASN A 40 16.57 2.30 -3.10
N ASN A 41 16.20 3.59 -3.19
CA ASN A 41 15.97 4.36 -4.41
C ASN A 41 14.73 3.97 -5.24
N ILE A 42 13.88 3.07 -4.79
CA ILE A 42 12.56 2.85 -5.41
C ILE A 42 11.72 4.12 -5.23
N GLN A 43 10.92 4.44 -6.24
CA GLN A 43 9.99 5.57 -6.23
C GLN A 43 8.59 5.06 -6.57
N GLY A 44 7.59 5.65 -5.92
CA GLY A 44 6.19 5.37 -6.16
C GLY A 44 5.34 6.62 -6.15
N SER A 45 4.22 6.57 -6.83
CA SER A 45 3.16 7.57 -6.76
C SER A 45 1.86 6.94 -6.32
N ILE A 46 1.05 7.71 -5.61
CA ILE A 46 -0.24 7.28 -5.06
C ILE A 46 -1.30 8.27 -5.51
N GLN A 47 -2.43 7.74 -5.92
CA GLN A 47 -3.63 8.51 -6.18
C GLN A 47 -4.80 7.84 -5.49
N LEU A 48 -5.46 8.56 -4.59
CA LEU A 48 -6.68 8.13 -3.90
C LEU A 48 -7.79 9.12 -4.21
N SER A 49 -8.97 8.64 -4.56
CA SER A 49 -10.14 9.47 -4.79
C SER A 49 -11.39 8.71 -4.31
N PHE A 50 -12.11 9.33 -3.38
CA PHE A 50 -13.37 8.79 -2.85
C PHE A 50 -14.61 9.43 -3.49
N ASN A 51 -14.41 10.35 -4.44
CA ASN A 51 -15.47 11.06 -5.14
C ASN A 51 -15.53 10.73 -6.64
N GLY A 52 -14.75 9.74 -7.10
CA GLY A 52 -14.75 9.30 -8.49
C GLY A 52 -16.05 8.61 -8.90
N SER A 53 -16.44 8.72 -10.17
CA SER A 53 -17.58 7.99 -10.75
C SER A 53 -17.26 6.52 -11.05
N GLU A 54 -15.98 6.15 -11.07
CA GLU A 54 -15.48 4.81 -11.34
C GLU A 54 -14.83 4.23 -10.09
N ASN A 55 -15.16 2.97 -9.78
CA ASN A 55 -14.46 2.24 -8.74
C ASN A 55 -13.21 1.57 -9.36
N ARG A 56 -12.04 2.11 -9.06
CA ARG A 56 -10.75 1.61 -9.57
C ARG A 56 -9.82 1.32 -8.40
N ASP A 57 -9.32 0.08 -8.35
CA ASP A 57 -8.30 -0.36 -7.42
C ASP A 57 -7.22 -1.11 -8.18
N GLU A 58 -6.08 -0.47 -8.38
CA GLU A 58 -4.97 -1.01 -9.15
C GLU A 58 -3.64 -0.62 -8.52
N MET A 59 -2.80 -1.61 -8.29
CA MET A 59 -1.38 -1.43 -7.99
C MET A 59 -0.53 -1.95 -9.15
N VAL A 60 0.38 -1.12 -9.63
CA VAL A 60 1.31 -1.45 -10.72
C VAL A 60 2.73 -1.35 -10.20
N ILE A 61 3.50 -2.44 -10.30
CA ILE A 61 4.92 -2.48 -9.95
C ILE A 61 5.73 -2.74 -11.22
N VAL A 62 6.50 -1.75 -11.63
CA VAL A 62 7.39 -1.86 -12.80
C VAL A 62 8.77 -2.30 -12.34
N CYS A 63 9.19 -3.48 -12.79
CA CYS A 63 10.49 -4.08 -12.47
C CYS A 63 11.39 -4.12 -13.71
N SER A 64 12.68 -4.39 -13.52
CA SER A 64 13.63 -4.55 -14.64
C SER A 64 13.29 -5.68 -15.60
N ASN A 65 12.60 -6.72 -15.13
CA ASN A 65 12.30 -7.93 -15.90
C ASN A 65 10.80 -8.13 -16.16
N GLY A 66 9.96 -7.11 -15.93
CA GLY A 66 8.52 -7.20 -16.18
C GLY A 66 7.71 -6.26 -15.31
N THR A 67 6.41 -6.38 -15.39
CA THR A 67 5.45 -5.56 -14.64
C THR A 67 4.47 -6.46 -13.91
N LEU A 68 4.17 -6.12 -12.67
CA LEU A 68 3.13 -6.75 -11.86
C LEU A 68 1.94 -5.80 -11.74
N LYS A 69 0.71 -6.33 -11.85
CA LYS A 69 -0.52 -5.58 -11.63
C LYS A 69 -1.46 -6.41 -10.75
N PHE A 70 -2.04 -5.78 -9.76
CA PHE A 70 -3.01 -6.41 -8.87
C PHE A 70 -3.90 -5.38 -8.17
N SER A 71 -5.03 -5.82 -7.66
CA SER A 71 -5.90 -5.06 -6.78
C SER A 71 -5.47 -5.23 -5.32
N LEU A 72 -5.72 -4.20 -4.49
CA LEU A 72 -5.46 -4.23 -3.06
C LEU A 72 -6.69 -4.61 -2.23
N MET A 73 -7.89 -4.41 -2.80
CA MET A 73 -9.17 -4.54 -2.11
C MET A 73 -9.96 -5.77 -2.52
N THR A 74 -9.64 -6.32 -3.69
CA THR A 74 -10.31 -7.52 -4.24
C THR A 74 -9.33 -8.68 -4.30
N ASN A 75 -9.85 -9.91 -4.29
CA ASN A 75 -9.04 -11.13 -4.42
C ASN A 75 -8.87 -11.50 -5.91
N ASP A 76 -8.49 -10.51 -6.72
CA ASP A 76 -8.25 -10.72 -8.15
C ASP A 76 -6.91 -11.39 -8.40
N ASN A 77 -6.74 -11.92 -9.60
CA ASN A 77 -5.49 -12.51 -10.02
C ASN A 77 -4.35 -11.48 -10.03
N LEU A 78 -3.14 -11.95 -9.74
CA LEU A 78 -1.93 -11.19 -10.00
C LEU A 78 -1.58 -11.34 -11.49
N THR A 79 -1.59 -10.23 -12.22
CA THR A 79 -1.14 -10.16 -13.61
C THR A 79 0.37 -9.93 -13.66
N VAL A 80 1.10 -10.77 -14.36
CA VAL A 80 2.54 -10.66 -14.62
C VAL A 80 2.75 -10.43 -16.11
N ILE A 81 3.35 -9.30 -16.49
CA ILE A 81 3.69 -8.99 -17.88
C ILE A 81 5.21 -9.10 -18.03
N LYS A 82 5.67 -10.03 -18.86
CA LYS A 82 7.09 -10.29 -19.11
C LYS A 82 7.30 -10.80 -20.53
N ASP A 83 8.34 -10.31 -21.24
CA ASP A 83 8.70 -10.72 -22.59
C ASP A 83 7.50 -10.67 -23.57
N ASP A 84 6.73 -9.57 -23.54
CA ASP A 84 5.49 -9.34 -24.29
C ASP A 84 4.39 -10.38 -24.08
N LYS A 85 4.50 -11.17 -23.01
CA LYS A 85 3.50 -12.14 -22.60
C LYS A 85 2.85 -11.72 -21.28
N THR A 86 1.57 -12.07 -21.17
CA THR A 86 0.78 -11.85 -19.94
C THR A 86 0.47 -13.21 -19.30
N TYR A 87 0.71 -13.28 -18.01
CA TYR A 87 0.42 -14.45 -17.17
C TYR A 87 -0.51 -14.02 -16.06
N GLU A 88 -1.47 -14.88 -15.72
CA GLU A 88 -2.38 -14.69 -14.59
C GLU A 88 -2.02 -15.72 -13.50
N ILE A 89 -1.84 -15.25 -12.27
CA ILE A 89 -1.62 -16.11 -11.11
C ILE A 89 -2.83 -15.96 -10.20
N SER A 90 -3.58 -17.04 -10.03
CA SER A 90 -4.75 -17.09 -9.15
C SER A 90 -4.33 -17.54 -7.76
N PHE A 91 -5.03 -17.04 -6.76
CA PHE A 91 -4.87 -17.43 -5.36
C PHE A 91 -6.16 -18.07 -4.87
N GLU A 92 -6.03 -19.00 -3.95
CA GLU A 92 -7.20 -19.56 -3.27
C GLU A 92 -7.86 -18.50 -2.37
N ASP A 93 -9.18 -18.50 -2.34
CA ASP A 93 -9.93 -17.64 -1.44
C ASP A 93 -9.62 -17.97 0.02
N ILE A 94 -9.33 -16.95 0.80
CA ILE A 94 -9.13 -17.09 2.25
C ILE A 94 -10.48 -16.81 2.92
N GLU A 95 -11.07 -17.83 3.54
CA GLU A 95 -12.36 -17.73 4.23
C GLU A 95 -12.38 -16.58 5.26
N HIS A 96 -11.27 -16.38 5.97
CA HIS A 96 -11.08 -15.31 6.93
C HIS A 96 -9.76 -14.58 6.67
N VAL A 97 -9.82 -13.43 6.01
CA VAL A 97 -8.65 -12.64 5.57
C VAL A 97 -7.65 -12.36 6.71
N GLN A 98 -8.12 -12.17 7.95
CA GLN A 98 -7.25 -11.87 9.09
C GLN A 98 -6.69 -13.13 9.77
N MET A 99 -7.18 -14.31 9.46
CA MET A 99 -6.78 -15.56 10.14
C MET A 99 -5.27 -15.82 10.10
N PRO A 100 -4.57 -15.72 8.93
CA PRO A 100 -3.13 -15.92 8.87
C PRO A 100 -2.36 -14.94 9.77
N TYR A 101 -2.80 -13.70 9.83
CA TYR A 101 -2.20 -12.65 10.66
C TYR A 101 -2.38 -12.94 12.15
N ILE A 102 -3.62 -13.25 12.58
CA ILE A 102 -3.94 -13.60 13.97
C ILE A 102 -3.15 -14.84 14.39
N LYS A 103 -3.06 -15.86 13.52
CA LYS A 103 -2.28 -17.06 13.79
C LYS A 103 -0.81 -16.73 14.07
N ARG A 104 -0.17 -15.88 13.26
CA ARG A 104 1.23 -15.48 13.47
C ARG A 104 1.43 -14.72 14.78
N ILE A 105 0.50 -13.83 15.15
CA ILE A 105 0.54 -13.15 16.47
C ILE A 105 0.49 -14.17 17.60
N VAL A 106 -0.45 -15.11 17.56
CA VAL A 106 -0.58 -16.15 18.59
C VAL A 106 0.68 -17.02 18.65
N ASP A 107 1.22 -17.44 17.52
CA ASP A 107 2.43 -18.25 17.46
C ASP A 107 3.64 -17.49 18.03
N THR A 108 3.74 -16.18 17.80
CA THR A 108 4.77 -15.31 18.40
C THR A 108 4.63 -15.23 19.92
N LEU A 109 3.41 -15.02 20.42
CA LEU A 109 3.15 -14.99 21.87
C LEU A 109 3.46 -16.33 22.55
N LEU A 110 3.38 -17.43 21.82
CA LEU A 110 3.72 -18.78 22.28
C LEU A 110 5.21 -19.13 22.06
N GLY A 111 6.03 -18.20 21.54
CA GLY A 111 7.43 -18.41 21.25
C GLY A 111 7.71 -19.37 20.07
N LYS A 112 6.75 -19.53 19.15
CA LYS A 112 6.85 -20.39 17.95
C LYS A 112 7.16 -19.65 16.67
N ASP A 113 7.03 -18.33 16.64
CA ASP A 113 7.27 -17.43 15.49
C ASP A 113 7.95 -16.16 16.03
N ASP A 114 8.66 -15.44 15.18
CA ASP A 114 9.31 -14.15 15.47
C ASP A 114 8.62 -12.98 14.73
N PHE A 115 7.33 -13.10 14.45
CA PHE A 115 6.56 -12.12 13.71
C PHE A 115 6.49 -10.78 14.45
N ASP A 116 7.26 -9.81 13.96
CA ASP A 116 7.32 -8.47 14.54
C ASP A 116 6.25 -7.56 13.90
N THR A 117 5.26 -7.20 14.71
CA THR A 117 4.21 -6.20 14.37
C THR A 117 4.18 -5.10 15.41
N THR A 118 5.34 -4.55 15.73
CA THR A 118 5.44 -3.47 16.72
C THR A 118 4.77 -2.20 16.26
N GLY A 119 4.41 -1.34 17.21
CA GLY A 119 3.81 -0.03 16.95
C GLY A 119 4.67 0.90 16.07
N ILE A 120 5.96 0.59 15.87
CA ILE A 120 6.85 1.36 14.97
C ILE A 120 6.38 1.31 13.53
N TYR A 121 5.91 0.15 13.04
CA TYR A 121 5.37 0.04 11.68
C TYR A 121 4.08 0.86 11.53
N GLY A 122 3.20 0.80 12.52
CA GLY A 122 1.99 1.62 12.57
C GLY A 122 2.29 3.12 12.62
N LEU A 123 3.30 3.54 13.39
CA LEU A 123 3.72 4.93 13.48
C LEU A 123 4.20 5.45 12.11
N ARG A 124 5.05 4.71 11.41
CA ARG A 124 5.54 5.10 10.06
C ARG A 124 4.39 5.27 9.06
N THR A 125 3.42 4.38 9.11
CA THR A 125 2.21 4.50 8.27
C THR A 125 1.40 5.74 8.63
N GLN A 126 1.26 6.05 9.92
CA GLN A 126 0.56 7.23 10.40
C GLN A 126 1.27 8.53 9.97
N GLU A 127 2.59 8.58 10.06
CA GLU A 127 3.39 9.72 9.59
C GLU A 127 3.19 10.00 8.09
N LEU A 128 3.10 8.95 7.26
CA LEU A 128 2.79 9.10 5.83
C LEU A 128 1.37 9.64 5.61
N ILE A 129 0.38 9.13 6.35
CA ILE A 129 -1.00 9.62 6.28
C ILE A 129 -1.04 11.11 6.62
N GLU A 130 -0.43 11.51 7.73
CA GLU A 130 -0.39 12.90 8.16
C GLU A 130 0.36 13.81 7.18
N THR A 131 1.47 13.31 6.59
CA THR A 131 2.22 14.03 5.55
C THR A 131 1.34 14.35 4.35
N PHE A 132 0.56 13.39 3.89
CA PHE A 132 -0.33 13.57 2.74
C PHE A 132 -1.55 14.41 3.09
N ASP A 133 -2.17 14.19 4.24
CA ASP A 133 -3.36 14.92 4.67
C ASP A 133 -3.07 16.40 4.93
N ASN A 134 -1.94 16.71 5.51
CA ASN A 134 -1.47 18.08 5.76
C ASN A 134 -0.82 18.73 4.52
N SER A 135 -0.72 18.04 3.40
CA SER A 135 -0.08 18.53 2.16
C SER A 135 1.35 19.00 2.38
N THR A 136 2.13 18.21 3.11
CA THR A 136 3.51 18.52 3.52
C THR A 136 4.53 17.59 2.88
N THR A 137 5.79 17.74 3.26
CA THR A 137 6.92 16.87 2.89
C THR A 137 7.61 16.38 4.14
N ILE A 138 7.95 15.11 4.19
CA ILE A 138 8.77 14.48 5.21
C ILE A 138 10.05 13.92 4.57
N GLU A 139 11.18 14.01 5.30
CA GLU A 139 12.46 13.41 4.90
C GLU A 139 13.10 12.74 6.14
N TYR A 140 13.57 11.50 6.00
CA TYR A 140 14.20 10.68 7.05
C TYR A 140 15.68 10.41 6.78
#